data_281bd104d6b78b7f1407bddc1cca7971
#
_entry.id   281bd104d6b78b7f1407bddc1cca7971
#
_cell.length_a   1.000
_cell.length_b   1.000
_cell.length_c   1.000
_cell.angle_alpha   90.00
_cell.angle_beta   90.00
_cell.angle_gamma   90.00
#
_symmetry.space_group_name_H-M   'P 1'
#
loop_
_entity.id
_entity.type
_entity.pdbx_description
1 polymer ?
#
loop_
_entity_poly.entity_id
_entity_poly.type
_entity_poly.pdbx_seq_one_letter_code
_entity_poly.pdbx_strand_id
1 'polypeptide(L)'
;MTKKSAYATDCANFHRRDFIKVGMLGTLGLSMTDLFRLETMAKSDQFQGKAKSVILIWLGGGPSHLDIWDLKPEAPEEIRGVFKPIKTNTPGIKICEHLPKIAQQMDKICMIRSMTSPEAAHERGTHYMMTGFRPLPGFAVPSYGSIVAEQKEQTSALPPYIAIPSPIAYGGGGFLGSALDPFSLNGDPASQNFKVRDLVTPNKVTQQRFDRRKTLRELVDAAFKKHESGSSRAVATDEFYTAAYNLISSADARAAFDLSKESGKLRDAYRRDRFGQSCLLARRLVEAGVRFTTVDLGG
;
A
#
# COMPACT_ATOMS: atom_id res chain seq x y z
N MET A 1 -46.30 3.60 -15.64
CA MET A 1 -45.85 4.71 -14.79
C MET A 1 -45.73 4.22 -13.35
N THR A 2 -44.59 3.72 -12.96
CA THR A 2 -44.31 3.23 -11.59
C THR A 2 -43.71 4.38 -10.77
N LYS A 3 -44.47 4.85 -9.77
CA LYS A 3 -44.02 5.86 -8.82
C LYS A 3 -42.77 5.36 -8.07
N LYS A 4 -41.63 5.95 -8.31
CA LYS A 4 -40.45 5.82 -7.41
C LYS A 4 -40.80 6.50 -6.09
N SER A 5 -40.95 5.70 -5.03
CA SER A 5 -41.07 6.18 -3.66
C SER A 5 -39.73 6.75 -3.24
N ALA A 6 -39.67 8.06 -3.09
CA ALA A 6 -38.50 8.74 -2.52
C ALA A 6 -38.48 8.53 -1.01
N TYR A 7 -37.81 7.50 -0.54
CA TYR A 7 -37.49 7.36 0.87
C TYR A 7 -36.20 8.14 1.15
N ALA A 8 -36.27 9.06 2.11
CA ALA A 8 -35.12 9.80 2.59
C ALA A 8 -34.11 8.82 3.19
N THR A 9 -32.94 8.73 2.58
CA THR A 9 -31.74 8.07 3.11
C THR A 9 -30.83 9.13 3.74
N ASP A 10 -30.08 8.75 4.78
CA ASP A 10 -28.98 9.58 5.27
C ASP A 10 -27.77 9.55 4.32
N CYS A 11 -26.73 10.32 4.62
CA CYS A 11 -25.51 10.41 3.81
C CYS A 11 -24.74 9.08 3.68
N ALA A 12 -25.08 8.04 4.44
CA ALA A 12 -24.51 6.71 4.43
C ALA A 12 -25.43 5.67 3.76
N ASN A 13 -26.53 6.09 3.11
CA ASN A 13 -27.54 5.23 2.47
C ASN A 13 -28.30 4.28 3.41
N PHE A 14 -28.36 4.56 4.71
CA PHE A 14 -29.18 3.81 5.64
C PHE A 14 -30.67 4.23 5.55
N HIS A 15 -31.55 3.25 5.44
CA HIS A 15 -33.00 3.48 5.47
C HIS A 15 -33.51 3.49 6.91
N ARG A 16 -34.53 4.30 7.20
CA ARG A 16 -35.22 4.29 8.52
C ARG A 16 -35.69 2.89 8.92
N ARG A 17 -35.99 2.03 7.96
CA ARG A 17 -36.29 0.61 8.21
C ARG A 17 -35.13 -0.20 8.77
N ASP A 18 -33.90 0.16 8.43
CA ASP A 18 -32.72 -0.56 8.93
C ASP A 18 -32.46 -0.20 10.38
N PHE A 19 -32.76 1.04 10.78
CA PHE A 19 -32.76 1.45 12.20
C PHE A 19 -33.82 0.70 13.01
N ILE A 20 -35.03 0.49 12.45
CA ILE A 20 -36.09 -0.29 13.11
C ILE A 20 -35.70 -1.77 13.22
N LYS A 21 -35.04 -2.36 12.21
CA LYS A 21 -34.53 -3.74 12.27
C LYS A 21 -33.49 -3.91 13.38
N VAL A 22 -32.56 -2.95 13.50
CA VAL A 22 -31.57 -2.93 14.59
C VAL A 22 -32.24 -2.79 15.96
N GLY A 23 -33.28 -1.95 16.09
CA GLY A 23 -34.05 -1.82 17.32
C GLY A 23 -34.82 -3.09 17.70
N MET A 24 -35.34 -3.84 16.72
CA MET A 24 -36.00 -5.14 16.97
C MET A 24 -35.05 -6.25 17.43
N LEU A 25 -33.78 -6.20 17.06
CA LEU A 25 -32.77 -7.14 17.59
C LEU A 25 -32.55 -6.97 19.09
N GLY A 26 -32.67 -5.75 19.62
CA GLY A 26 -32.61 -5.48 21.05
C GLY A 26 -33.74 -6.14 21.86
N THR A 27 -34.94 -6.28 21.28
CA THR A 27 -36.07 -6.99 21.92
C THR A 27 -35.89 -8.50 22.00
N LEU A 28 -35.00 -9.05 21.16
CA LEU A 28 -34.59 -10.47 21.16
C LEU A 28 -33.38 -10.74 22.07
N GLY A 29 -32.95 -9.76 22.85
CA GLY A 29 -31.83 -9.90 23.78
C GLY A 29 -30.43 -9.87 23.12
N LEU A 30 -30.35 -9.54 21.83
CA LEU A 30 -29.07 -9.36 21.13
C LEU A 30 -28.66 -7.89 21.19
N SER A 31 -27.60 -7.59 21.89
CA SER A 31 -27.02 -6.26 21.93
C SER A 31 -26.22 -5.97 20.66
N MET A 32 -26.00 -4.68 20.33
CA MET A 32 -25.04 -4.29 19.28
C MET A 32 -23.64 -4.89 19.50
N THR A 33 -23.27 -5.03 20.76
CA THR A 33 -22.01 -5.69 21.16
C THR A 33 -21.98 -7.16 20.73
N ASP A 34 -23.11 -7.87 20.89
CA ASP A 34 -23.21 -9.28 20.46
C ASP A 34 -23.23 -9.39 18.94
N LEU A 35 -23.84 -8.45 18.23
CA LEU A 35 -23.80 -8.39 16.78
C LEU A 35 -22.37 -8.18 16.27
N PHE A 36 -21.63 -7.24 16.83
CA PHE A 36 -20.22 -7.02 16.49
C PHE A 36 -19.34 -8.22 16.87
N ARG A 37 -19.64 -8.87 17.98
CA ARG A 37 -18.95 -10.09 18.42
C ARG A 37 -19.21 -11.25 17.49
N LEU A 38 -20.45 -11.44 17.03
CA LEU A 38 -20.84 -12.45 16.04
C LEU A 38 -20.24 -12.14 14.66
N GLU A 39 -20.22 -10.89 14.23
CA GLU A 39 -19.51 -10.46 13.01
C GLU A 39 -18.00 -10.73 13.09
N THR A 40 -17.38 -10.47 14.25
CA THR A 40 -15.96 -10.74 14.47
C THR A 40 -15.68 -12.24 14.48
N MET A 41 -16.55 -13.04 15.10
CA MET A 41 -16.44 -14.51 15.11
C MET A 41 -16.72 -15.12 13.72
N ALA A 42 -17.70 -14.61 13.00
CA ALA A 42 -17.99 -15.04 11.63
C ALA A 42 -16.85 -14.67 10.65
N LYS A 43 -16.14 -13.57 10.91
CA LYS A 43 -14.96 -13.16 10.14
C LYS A 43 -13.71 -13.99 10.47
N SER A 44 -13.59 -14.54 11.69
CA SER A 44 -12.37 -15.24 12.12
C SER A 44 -12.17 -16.61 11.48
N ASP A 45 -13.22 -17.32 11.11
CA ASP A 45 -13.11 -18.71 10.64
C ASP A 45 -13.22 -18.90 9.12
N GLN A 46 -13.78 -17.96 8.38
CA GLN A 46 -14.04 -18.14 6.95
C GLN A 46 -13.10 -17.41 6.00
N PHE A 47 -12.35 -16.42 6.46
CA PHE A 47 -11.46 -15.63 5.59
C PHE A 47 -10.05 -15.47 6.18
N GLN A 48 -9.34 -16.57 6.36
CA GLN A 48 -7.89 -16.46 6.43
C GLN A 48 -7.38 -16.06 5.05
N GLY A 49 -7.18 -14.76 4.88
CA GLY A 49 -6.61 -14.20 3.65
C GLY A 49 -5.26 -14.88 3.36
N LYS A 50 -5.15 -15.50 2.20
CA LYS A 50 -3.91 -16.17 1.77
C LYS A 50 -2.79 -15.18 1.47
N ALA A 51 -3.14 -13.94 1.16
CA ALA A 51 -2.17 -12.89 0.84
C ALA A 51 -1.43 -12.43 2.10
N LYS A 52 -0.10 -12.49 2.06
CA LYS A 52 0.79 -12.09 3.15
C LYS A 52 1.36 -10.68 2.96
N SER A 53 1.44 -10.22 1.72
CA SER A 53 2.02 -8.95 1.33
C SER A 53 1.33 -8.37 0.11
N VAL A 54 1.48 -7.06 -0.10
CA VAL A 54 0.89 -6.32 -1.21
C VAL A 54 1.97 -5.50 -1.91
N ILE A 55 1.97 -5.51 -3.24
CA ILE A 55 2.69 -4.55 -4.07
C ILE A 55 1.64 -3.70 -4.79
N LEU A 56 1.54 -2.43 -4.44
CA LEU A 56 0.68 -1.46 -5.12
C LEU A 56 1.50 -0.77 -6.22
N ILE A 57 1.15 -1.01 -7.48
CA ILE A 57 1.75 -0.33 -8.62
C ILE A 57 0.86 0.85 -8.97
N TRP A 58 1.37 2.06 -8.76
CA TRP A 58 0.69 3.30 -9.06
C TRP A 58 1.08 3.80 -10.44
N LEU A 59 0.11 3.84 -11.34
CA LEU A 59 0.29 4.35 -12.70
C LEU A 59 -0.15 5.83 -12.72
N GLY A 60 0.72 6.70 -12.24
CA GLY A 60 0.52 8.15 -12.31
C GLY A 60 0.36 8.60 -13.76
N GLY A 61 -0.33 9.72 -13.97
CA GLY A 61 -0.62 10.20 -15.32
C GLY A 61 -1.81 9.53 -16.01
N GLY A 62 -2.41 8.49 -15.38
CA GLY A 62 -3.68 7.92 -15.76
C GLY A 62 -3.75 7.32 -17.16
N PRO A 63 -3.09 6.18 -17.44
CA PRO A 63 -3.26 5.51 -18.71
C PRO A 63 -4.74 5.20 -18.95
N SER A 64 -5.22 5.55 -20.15
CA SER A 64 -6.63 5.40 -20.51
C SER A 64 -7.11 3.96 -20.36
N HIS A 65 -8.17 3.73 -19.58
CA HIS A 65 -8.75 2.39 -19.44
C HIS A 65 -9.35 1.87 -20.75
N LEU A 66 -9.82 2.77 -21.62
CA LEU A 66 -10.31 2.43 -22.96
C LEU A 66 -9.20 1.89 -23.86
N ASP A 67 -7.96 2.29 -23.63
CA ASP A 67 -6.81 1.88 -24.42
C ASP A 67 -6.09 0.66 -23.84
N ILE A 68 -6.47 0.19 -22.65
CA ILE A 68 -5.74 -0.86 -21.94
C ILE A 68 -6.65 -2.04 -21.55
N TRP A 69 -7.61 -1.79 -20.63
CA TRP A 69 -8.35 -2.86 -19.97
C TRP A 69 -9.79 -3.02 -20.44
N ASP A 70 -10.41 -1.94 -20.92
CA ASP A 70 -11.83 -1.87 -21.20
C ASP A 70 -12.12 -1.25 -22.55
N LEU A 71 -11.46 -1.79 -23.58
CA LEU A 71 -11.74 -1.45 -24.97
C LEU A 71 -13.19 -1.72 -25.25
N LYS A 72 -13.90 -0.81 -25.88
CA LYS A 72 -15.31 -0.90 -26.23
C LYS A 72 -15.47 -1.24 -27.72
N PRO A 73 -15.14 -2.48 -28.20
CA PRO A 73 -15.03 -2.79 -29.61
C PRO A 73 -16.34 -2.58 -30.37
N GLU A 74 -17.47 -2.69 -29.68
CA GLU A 74 -18.81 -2.49 -30.27
C GLU A 74 -19.29 -1.03 -30.21
N ALA A 75 -18.51 -0.13 -29.58
CA ALA A 75 -18.83 1.29 -29.52
C ALA A 75 -18.45 2.00 -30.83
N PRO A 76 -19.03 3.18 -31.11
CA PRO A 76 -18.61 4.04 -32.22
C PRO A 76 -17.12 4.36 -32.16
N GLU A 77 -16.54 4.69 -33.30
CA GLU A 77 -15.08 4.88 -33.45
C GLU A 77 -14.53 5.97 -32.54
N GLU A 78 -15.31 7.01 -32.29
CA GLU A 78 -14.96 8.13 -31.41
C GLU A 78 -14.81 7.72 -29.93
N ILE A 79 -15.36 6.55 -29.56
CA ILE A 79 -15.33 6.03 -28.17
C ILE A 79 -14.34 4.88 -28.05
N ARG A 80 -14.35 3.95 -29.00
CA ARG A 80 -13.58 2.69 -28.87
C ARG A 80 -12.06 2.85 -28.96
N GLY A 81 -11.57 3.99 -29.43
CA GLY A 81 -10.15 4.23 -29.62
C GLY A 81 -9.56 3.47 -30.80
N VAL A 82 -8.21 3.59 -30.97
CA VAL A 82 -7.47 3.06 -32.13
C VAL A 82 -6.92 1.65 -31.92
N PHE A 83 -6.79 1.19 -30.67
CA PHE A 83 -6.18 -0.10 -30.36
C PHE A 83 -7.17 -1.27 -30.48
N LYS A 84 -6.64 -2.44 -30.84
CA LYS A 84 -7.44 -3.64 -31.05
C LYS A 84 -7.44 -4.54 -29.82
N PRO A 85 -8.60 -5.18 -29.52
CA PRO A 85 -8.71 -6.15 -28.45
C PRO A 85 -8.11 -7.50 -28.88
N ILE A 86 -7.26 -8.09 -28.03
CA ILE A 86 -6.77 -9.47 -28.19
C ILE A 86 -7.44 -10.40 -27.18
N LYS A 87 -7.52 -11.68 -27.56
CA LYS A 87 -7.99 -12.74 -26.65
C LYS A 87 -6.99 -12.97 -25.52
N THR A 88 -7.52 -13.32 -24.36
CA THR A 88 -6.71 -13.73 -23.20
C THR A 88 -6.84 -15.25 -22.97
N ASN A 89 -6.08 -15.78 -22.01
CA ASN A 89 -6.23 -17.17 -21.57
C ASN A 89 -7.50 -17.41 -20.75
N THR A 90 -8.28 -16.35 -20.45
CA THR A 90 -9.58 -16.44 -19.79
C THR A 90 -10.70 -16.20 -20.80
N PRO A 91 -11.63 -17.16 -21.02
CA PRO A 91 -12.71 -17.01 -21.97
C PRO A 91 -13.58 -15.77 -21.70
N GLY A 92 -13.95 -15.06 -22.75
CA GLY A 92 -14.82 -13.87 -22.66
C GLY A 92 -14.10 -12.57 -22.30
N ILE A 93 -12.86 -12.62 -21.84
CA ILE A 93 -12.06 -11.44 -21.51
C ILE A 93 -11.12 -11.08 -22.64
N LYS A 94 -11.14 -9.82 -23.06
CA LYS A 94 -10.25 -9.22 -24.03
C LYS A 94 -9.59 -7.99 -23.43
N ILE A 95 -8.32 -7.76 -23.79
CA ILE A 95 -7.55 -6.57 -23.39
C ILE A 95 -6.79 -6.02 -24.61
N CYS A 96 -6.12 -4.88 -24.44
CA CYS A 96 -5.38 -4.22 -25.50
C CYS A 96 -4.27 -5.12 -26.10
N GLU A 97 -4.11 -5.04 -27.43
CA GLU A 97 -3.06 -5.76 -28.20
C GLU A 97 -1.63 -5.47 -27.74
N HIS A 98 -1.39 -4.35 -27.09
CA HIS A 98 -0.09 -3.99 -26.52
C HIS A 98 0.25 -4.71 -25.21
N LEU A 99 -0.67 -5.53 -24.68
CA LEU A 99 -0.49 -6.28 -23.43
C LEU A 99 -0.44 -7.82 -23.61
N PRO A 100 0.29 -8.37 -24.60
CA PRO A 100 0.23 -9.80 -24.93
C PRO A 100 0.71 -10.71 -23.81
N LYS A 101 1.68 -10.25 -23.00
CA LYS A 101 2.17 -11.02 -21.84
C LYS A 101 1.15 -11.07 -20.70
N ILE A 102 0.41 -9.99 -20.49
CA ILE A 102 -0.66 -9.94 -19.49
C ILE A 102 -1.84 -10.78 -19.94
N ALA A 103 -2.16 -10.77 -21.22
CA ALA A 103 -3.22 -11.61 -21.79
C ALA A 103 -3.03 -13.12 -21.48
N GLN A 104 -1.79 -13.58 -21.37
CA GLN A 104 -1.45 -14.96 -20.99
C GLN A 104 -1.51 -15.25 -19.48
N GLN A 105 -1.74 -14.25 -18.64
CA GLN A 105 -1.82 -14.37 -17.19
C GLN A 105 -3.17 -13.91 -16.64
N MET A 106 -4.16 -13.75 -17.50
CA MET A 106 -5.46 -13.17 -17.14
C MET A 106 -6.24 -14.03 -16.16
N ASP A 107 -5.99 -15.34 -16.13
CA ASP A 107 -6.50 -16.30 -15.17
C ASP A 107 -6.11 -15.99 -13.71
N LYS A 108 -5.08 -15.17 -13.49
CA LYS A 108 -4.56 -14.74 -12.19
C LYS A 108 -4.96 -13.31 -11.83
N ILE A 109 -5.72 -12.63 -12.69
CA ILE A 109 -6.02 -11.21 -12.57
C ILE A 109 -7.51 -11.02 -12.32
N CYS A 110 -7.83 -10.28 -11.26
CA CYS A 110 -9.18 -9.75 -11.04
C CYS A 110 -9.25 -8.33 -11.60
N MET A 111 -10.12 -8.11 -12.58
CA MET A 111 -10.27 -6.82 -13.25
C MET A 111 -11.61 -6.18 -12.89
N ILE A 112 -11.55 -4.99 -12.27
CA ILE A 112 -12.73 -4.22 -11.90
C ILE A 112 -12.92 -3.09 -12.92
N ARG A 113 -13.85 -3.26 -13.86
CA ARG A 113 -14.16 -2.27 -14.90
C ARG A 113 -15.19 -1.23 -14.47
N SER A 114 -15.98 -1.53 -13.45
CA SER A 114 -17.06 -0.69 -12.96
C SER A 114 -16.66 0.31 -11.88
N MET A 115 -15.36 0.49 -11.65
CA MET A 115 -14.87 1.43 -10.63
C MET A 115 -15.18 2.86 -11.06
N THR A 116 -15.78 3.62 -10.15
CA THR A 116 -16.08 5.04 -10.32
C THR A 116 -15.46 5.84 -9.19
N SER A 117 -15.13 7.10 -9.44
CA SER A 117 -14.66 8.03 -8.42
C SER A 117 -15.58 9.24 -8.37
N PRO A 118 -15.92 9.73 -7.16
CA PRO A 118 -16.66 10.97 -7.00
C PRO A 118 -15.76 12.21 -7.16
N GLU A 119 -14.44 12.01 -7.33
CA GLU A 119 -13.43 13.06 -7.38
C GLU A 119 -12.85 13.16 -8.79
N ALA A 120 -12.90 14.36 -9.37
CA ALA A 120 -12.41 14.65 -10.72
C ALA A 120 -11.00 15.30 -10.73
N ALA A 121 -10.61 15.98 -9.65
CA ALA A 121 -9.29 16.59 -9.54
C ALA A 121 -8.22 15.57 -9.17
N HIS A 122 -7.02 15.67 -9.74
CA HIS A 122 -5.93 14.70 -9.55
C HIS A 122 -5.58 14.47 -8.07
N GLU A 123 -5.40 15.55 -7.30
CA GLU A 123 -5.01 15.46 -5.88
C GLU A 123 -6.10 14.79 -5.04
N ARG A 124 -7.35 15.18 -5.27
CA ARG A 124 -8.50 14.62 -4.54
C ARG A 124 -8.76 13.18 -4.94
N GLY A 125 -8.62 12.86 -6.23
CA GLY A 125 -8.72 11.50 -6.76
C GLY A 125 -7.61 10.61 -6.19
N THR A 126 -6.37 11.08 -6.14
CA THR A 126 -5.25 10.36 -5.53
C THR A 126 -5.50 10.12 -4.04
N HIS A 127 -5.94 11.14 -3.30
CA HIS A 127 -6.32 10.97 -1.90
C HIS A 127 -7.40 9.88 -1.73
N TYR A 128 -8.46 9.95 -2.54
CA TYR A 128 -9.56 8.98 -2.48
C TYR A 128 -9.09 7.55 -2.78
N MET A 129 -8.23 7.39 -3.80
CA MET A 129 -7.69 6.07 -4.19
C MET A 129 -6.68 5.51 -3.19
N MET A 130 -5.94 6.38 -2.48
CA MET A 130 -4.95 5.94 -1.49
C MET A 130 -5.52 5.66 -0.11
N THR A 131 -6.69 6.23 0.21
CA THR A 131 -7.28 6.19 1.56
C THR A 131 -8.68 5.58 1.63
N GLY A 132 -9.41 5.56 0.52
CA GLY A 132 -10.83 5.19 0.46
C GLY A 132 -11.79 6.30 0.91
N PHE A 133 -11.29 7.47 1.30
CA PHE A 133 -12.07 8.59 1.80
C PHE A 133 -11.88 9.85 0.97
N ARG A 134 -12.92 10.68 0.90
CA ARG A 134 -12.78 12.04 0.40
C ARG A 134 -11.91 12.86 1.35
N PRO A 135 -11.17 13.85 0.85
CA PRO A 135 -10.41 14.75 1.73
C PRO A 135 -11.35 15.40 2.76
N LEU A 136 -10.99 15.28 4.02
CA LEU A 136 -11.70 15.88 5.15
C LEU A 136 -10.88 17.07 5.67
N PRO A 137 -11.46 18.28 5.77
CA PRO A 137 -10.75 19.44 6.29
C PRO A 137 -10.22 19.19 7.71
N GLY A 138 -8.93 19.46 7.92
CA GLY A 138 -8.30 19.31 9.23
C GLY A 138 -8.05 17.86 9.70
N PHE A 139 -8.33 16.85 8.86
CA PHE A 139 -8.17 15.44 9.22
C PHE A 139 -7.38 14.68 8.16
N ALA A 140 -6.20 14.22 8.51
CA ALA A 140 -5.36 13.41 7.64
C ALA A 140 -5.70 11.93 7.79
N VAL A 141 -6.27 11.33 6.73
CA VAL A 141 -6.62 9.90 6.71
C VAL A 141 -5.38 9.07 6.36
N PRO A 142 -5.11 7.95 7.06
CA PRO A 142 -4.00 7.07 6.73
C PRO A 142 -4.22 6.33 5.41
N SER A 143 -3.14 6.06 4.71
CA SER A 143 -3.15 5.23 3.51
C SER A 143 -3.35 3.75 3.83
N TYR A 144 -3.74 2.95 2.83
CA TYR A 144 -3.83 1.50 2.98
C TYR A 144 -2.52 0.87 3.45
N GLY A 145 -1.38 1.36 2.94
CA GLY A 145 -0.05 0.87 3.35
C GLY A 145 0.23 1.08 4.82
N SER A 146 -0.13 2.25 5.33
CA SER A 146 0.03 2.60 6.75
C SER A 146 -0.89 1.78 7.65
N ILE A 147 -2.14 1.54 7.22
CA ILE A 147 -3.07 0.66 7.95
C ILE A 147 -2.54 -0.78 8.00
N VAL A 148 -2.01 -1.30 6.87
CA VAL A 148 -1.42 -2.64 6.85
C VAL A 148 -0.18 -2.71 7.73
N ALA A 149 0.66 -1.67 7.74
CA ALA A 149 1.85 -1.58 8.58
C ALA A 149 1.50 -1.62 10.07
N GLU A 150 0.40 -0.96 10.47
CA GLU A 150 -0.08 -0.92 11.84
C GLU A 150 -0.71 -2.26 12.28
N GLN A 151 -1.51 -2.89 11.40
CA GLN A 151 -2.31 -4.07 11.73
C GLN A 151 -1.55 -5.41 11.60
N LYS A 152 -0.42 -5.44 10.93
CA LYS A 152 0.33 -6.68 10.68
C LYS A 152 1.64 -6.70 11.45
N GLU A 153 1.85 -7.79 12.19
CA GLU A 153 3.13 -8.02 12.85
C GLU A 153 4.29 -7.96 11.85
N GLN A 154 5.31 -7.24 12.25
CA GLN A 154 6.56 -7.16 11.50
C GLN A 154 7.37 -8.43 11.72
N THR A 155 7.64 -9.16 10.63
CA THR A 155 8.36 -10.44 10.68
C THR A 155 9.84 -10.33 10.27
N SER A 156 10.29 -9.13 9.89
CA SER A 156 11.66 -8.88 9.42
C SER A 156 12.18 -7.57 9.98
N ALA A 157 13.48 -7.33 9.85
CA ALA A 157 14.12 -6.06 10.20
C ALA A 157 13.80 -4.93 9.19
N LEU A 158 13.12 -5.25 8.07
CA LEU A 158 12.72 -4.27 7.07
C LEU A 158 11.49 -3.49 7.53
N PRO A 159 11.37 -2.20 7.16
CA PRO A 159 10.14 -1.44 7.40
C PRO A 159 8.91 -2.17 6.83
N PRO A 160 7.76 -2.17 7.54
CA PRO A 160 6.57 -2.87 7.09
C PRO A 160 5.93 -2.25 5.84
N TYR A 161 6.19 -0.96 5.60
CA TYR A 161 5.73 -0.22 4.43
C TYR A 161 6.91 0.53 3.76
N ILE A 162 7.13 0.25 2.48
CA ILE A 162 8.22 0.84 1.67
C ILE A 162 7.66 1.46 0.40
N ALA A 163 8.12 2.67 0.07
CA ALA A 163 7.77 3.38 -1.16
C ALA A 163 8.96 3.45 -2.13
N ILE A 164 8.75 3.09 -3.37
CA ILE A 164 9.78 3.01 -4.43
C ILE A 164 9.36 3.86 -5.63
N PRO A 165 10.18 4.79 -6.04
CA PRO A 165 11.36 5.32 -5.37
C PRO A 165 11.02 6.30 -4.26
N SER A 166 9.82 6.87 -4.28
CA SER A 166 9.31 7.89 -3.35
C SER A 166 7.85 7.62 -2.98
N PRO A 167 7.36 8.20 -1.87
CA PRO A 167 5.96 8.07 -1.50
C PRO A 167 5.03 8.68 -2.55
N ILE A 168 3.93 8.00 -2.82
CA ILE A 168 2.80 8.57 -3.55
C ILE A 168 2.15 9.63 -2.64
N ALA A 169 1.65 10.70 -3.24
CA ALA A 169 0.91 11.71 -2.49
C ALA A 169 -0.20 11.06 -1.65
N TYR A 170 -0.37 11.51 -0.42
CA TYR A 170 -1.31 10.94 0.57
C TYR A 170 -1.04 9.49 0.98
N GLY A 171 0.14 8.96 0.70
CA GLY A 171 0.56 7.60 1.05
C GLY A 171 1.03 7.44 2.50
N GLY A 172 0.88 8.44 3.36
CA GLY A 172 1.40 8.43 4.73
C GLY A 172 0.45 7.92 5.81
N GLY A 173 0.92 7.98 7.07
CA GLY A 173 0.26 7.49 8.27
C GLY A 173 -0.98 8.29 8.70
N GLY A 174 -1.12 9.53 8.21
CA GLY A 174 -2.25 10.38 8.60
C GLY A 174 -2.36 10.53 10.11
N PHE A 175 -3.57 10.33 10.65
CA PHE A 175 -3.80 10.42 12.10
C PHE A 175 -3.12 9.30 12.92
N LEU A 176 -2.67 8.23 12.29
CA LEU A 176 -1.88 7.18 12.97
C LEU A 176 -0.45 7.62 13.27
N GLY A 177 -0.02 8.74 12.69
CA GLY A 177 1.29 9.33 12.94
C GLY A 177 2.37 8.94 11.95
N SER A 178 3.46 9.69 11.98
CA SER A 178 4.58 9.54 11.05
C SER A 178 5.41 8.25 11.23
N ALA A 179 5.23 7.54 12.33
CA ALA A 179 5.84 6.23 12.53
C ALA A 179 5.38 5.20 11.48
N LEU A 180 4.19 5.41 10.91
CA LEU A 180 3.58 4.56 9.91
C LEU A 180 3.67 5.14 8.49
N ASP A 181 4.44 6.21 8.30
CA ASP A 181 4.78 6.69 6.96
C ASP A 181 5.63 5.66 6.21
N PRO A 182 5.54 5.58 4.87
CA PRO A 182 6.38 4.68 4.11
C PRO A 182 7.85 5.05 4.20
N PHE A 183 8.69 4.03 4.38
CA PHE A 183 10.13 4.20 4.21
C PHE A 183 10.43 4.50 2.74
N SER A 184 11.00 5.67 2.46
CA SER A 184 11.29 6.14 1.11
C SER A 184 12.73 5.82 0.72
N LEU A 185 12.93 5.25 -0.48
CA LEU A 185 14.27 4.97 -0.98
C LEU A 185 14.99 6.21 -1.52
N ASN A 186 14.23 7.18 -2.02
CA ASN A 186 14.72 8.44 -2.61
C ASN A 186 15.86 8.24 -3.62
N GLY A 187 15.80 7.17 -4.42
CA GLY A 187 16.81 6.84 -5.41
C GLY A 187 16.26 5.99 -6.55
N ASP A 188 16.88 6.08 -7.73
CA ASP A 188 16.50 5.30 -8.90
C ASP A 188 17.12 3.89 -8.84
N PRO A 189 16.33 2.80 -8.70
CA PRO A 189 16.85 1.44 -8.69
C PRO A 189 17.53 0.99 -9.99
N ALA A 190 17.32 1.70 -11.10
CA ALA A 190 18.01 1.42 -12.37
C ALA A 190 19.42 2.02 -12.42
N SER A 191 19.72 2.97 -11.57
CA SER A 191 21.05 3.60 -11.52
C SER A 191 22.15 2.58 -11.19
N GLN A 192 23.28 2.68 -11.87
CA GLN A 192 24.46 1.84 -11.60
C GLN A 192 25.00 2.02 -10.18
N ASN A 193 24.82 3.20 -9.62
CA ASN A 193 25.28 3.57 -8.28
C ASN A 193 24.13 3.55 -7.26
N PHE A 194 23.02 2.88 -7.57
CA PHE A 194 21.88 2.79 -6.66
C PHE A 194 22.32 2.20 -5.32
N LYS A 195 22.14 2.99 -4.30
CA LYS A 195 22.30 2.59 -2.89
C LYS A 195 21.18 3.24 -2.11
N VAL A 196 20.54 2.48 -1.26
CA VAL A 196 19.58 3.07 -0.33
C VAL A 196 20.40 3.93 0.64
N ARG A 197 20.10 5.23 0.62
CA ARG A 197 20.67 6.21 1.51
C ARG A 197 20.45 5.72 2.94
N ASP A 198 21.22 6.00 3.88
CA ASP A 198 21.02 5.64 5.30
C ASP A 198 21.11 4.13 5.66
N LEU A 199 21.24 3.21 4.69
CA LEU A 199 21.58 1.80 4.95
C LEU A 199 23.09 1.52 4.94
N VAL A 200 23.87 2.50 4.54
CA VAL A 200 25.34 2.36 4.50
C VAL A 200 25.92 3.19 5.64
N THR A 201 26.60 2.51 6.56
CA THR A 201 27.37 3.20 7.60
C THR A 201 28.39 4.12 6.91
N PRO A 202 28.49 5.40 7.28
CA PRO A 202 29.49 6.29 6.71
C PRO A 202 30.91 5.71 6.86
N ASN A 203 31.76 5.86 5.84
CA ASN A 203 33.11 5.26 5.77
C ASN A 203 34.03 5.51 7.00
N LYS A 204 33.68 6.50 7.83
CA LYS A 204 34.43 6.84 9.05
C LYS A 204 33.80 6.25 10.32
N VAL A 205 32.74 5.47 10.24
CA VAL A 205 32.05 4.86 11.37
C VAL A 205 32.27 3.35 11.31
N THR A 206 33.16 2.85 12.13
CA THR A 206 33.38 1.41 12.32
C THR A 206 32.16 0.80 13.03
N GLN A 207 31.95 -0.52 12.86
CA GLN A 207 30.89 -1.25 13.57
C GLN A 207 30.96 -1.03 15.08
N GLN A 208 32.16 -1.11 15.64
CA GLN A 208 32.41 -0.90 17.08
C GLN A 208 32.01 0.51 17.55
N ARG A 209 32.24 1.54 16.71
CA ARG A 209 31.82 2.91 17.01
C ARG A 209 30.30 3.10 16.86
N PHE A 210 29.70 2.37 15.95
CA PHE A 210 28.25 2.33 15.78
C PHE A 210 27.56 1.70 17.00
N ASP A 211 28.03 0.53 17.44
CA ASP A 211 27.48 -0.19 18.59
C ASP A 211 27.65 0.62 19.89
N ARG A 212 28.83 1.25 20.08
CA ARG A 212 29.06 2.14 21.23
C ARG A 212 28.09 3.34 21.26
N ARG A 213 27.76 3.92 20.10
CA ARG A 213 26.79 5.02 20.02
C ARG A 213 25.37 4.54 20.38
N LYS A 214 25.01 3.33 19.95
CA LYS A 214 23.72 2.70 20.31
C LYS A 214 23.62 2.53 21.82
N THR A 215 24.61 1.91 22.44
CA THR A 215 24.65 1.68 23.90
C THR A 215 24.62 2.99 24.70
N LEU A 216 25.38 4.01 24.26
CA LEU A 216 25.40 5.31 24.92
C LEU A 216 24.02 5.99 24.87
N ARG A 217 23.35 5.91 23.72
CA ARG A 217 22.00 6.44 23.57
C ARG A 217 21.02 5.70 24.49
N GLU A 218 21.04 4.37 24.52
CA GLU A 218 20.18 3.55 25.38
C GLU A 218 20.35 3.91 26.87
N LEU A 219 21.59 4.20 27.30
CA LEU A 219 21.87 4.65 28.68
C LEU A 219 21.28 6.05 28.95
N VAL A 220 21.42 6.97 28.00
CA VAL A 220 20.87 8.32 28.12
C VAL A 220 19.33 8.27 28.14
N ASP A 221 18.74 7.54 27.22
CA ASP A 221 17.27 7.38 27.13
C ASP A 221 16.70 6.71 28.39
N ALA A 222 17.39 5.72 28.96
CA ALA A 222 17.00 5.09 30.22
C ALA A 222 17.07 6.06 31.42
N ALA A 223 18.03 6.98 31.43
CA ALA A 223 18.11 8.03 32.45
C ALA A 223 16.98 9.06 32.32
N PHE A 224 16.62 9.46 31.08
CA PHE A 224 15.53 10.39 30.82
C PHE A 224 14.14 9.79 31.09
N LYS A 225 13.91 8.51 30.75
CA LYS A 225 12.65 7.79 31.03
C LYS A 225 12.25 7.77 32.51
N LYS A 226 13.24 7.90 33.42
CA LYS A 226 12.95 8.06 34.85
C LYS A 226 12.36 9.42 35.20
N HIS A 227 12.49 10.43 34.36
CA HIS A 227 12.08 11.81 34.64
C HIS A 227 10.91 12.27 33.76
N GLU A 228 10.69 11.66 32.60
CA GLU A 228 9.60 11.97 31.66
C GLU A 228 8.55 10.86 31.66
N SER A 229 7.62 10.90 32.58
CA SER A 229 6.42 10.05 32.52
C SER A 229 5.45 10.63 31.46
N GLY A 230 5.38 10.02 30.26
CA GLY A 230 4.20 10.08 29.44
C GLY A 230 4.17 10.95 28.18
N SER A 231 5.30 11.37 27.61
CA SER A 231 5.28 12.04 26.29
C SER A 231 5.22 11.01 25.16
N SER A 232 4.07 10.94 24.46
CA SER A 232 3.85 10.09 23.29
C SER A 232 4.89 10.33 22.17
N ARG A 233 5.45 11.54 22.11
CA ARG A 233 6.48 11.92 21.13
C ARG A 233 7.85 11.28 21.43
N ALA A 234 8.19 11.09 22.70
CA ALA A 234 9.43 10.44 23.11
C ALA A 234 9.38 8.93 22.78
N VAL A 235 8.26 8.27 22.98
CA VAL A 235 8.06 6.85 22.66
C VAL A 235 8.20 6.62 21.14
N ALA A 236 7.54 7.42 20.33
CA ALA A 236 7.63 7.32 18.87
C ALA A 236 9.08 7.50 18.36
N THR A 237 9.85 8.43 18.95
CA THR A 237 11.24 8.67 18.59
C THR A 237 12.12 7.45 18.89
N ASP A 238 11.89 6.76 20.01
CA ASP A 238 12.63 5.55 20.38
C ASP A 238 12.39 4.38 19.41
N GLU A 239 11.15 4.19 19.00
CA GLU A 239 10.77 3.16 18.02
C GLU A 239 11.44 3.38 16.67
N PHE A 240 11.46 4.63 16.18
CA PHE A 240 12.15 5.00 14.94
C PHE A 240 13.65 4.68 14.98
N TYR A 241 14.31 5.06 16.05
CA TYR A 241 15.74 4.79 16.16
C TYR A 241 16.04 3.29 16.27
N THR A 242 15.21 2.55 17.00
CA THR A 242 15.36 1.10 17.13
C THR A 242 15.17 0.41 15.77
N ALA A 243 14.14 0.79 15.02
CA ALA A 243 13.90 0.30 13.67
C ALA A 243 15.06 0.64 12.72
N ALA A 244 15.58 1.87 12.76
CA ALA A 244 16.72 2.29 11.95
C ALA A 244 18.00 1.51 12.28
N TYR A 245 18.29 1.30 13.57
CA TYR A 245 19.44 0.48 13.99
C TYR A 245 19.32 -0.97 13.54
N ASN A 246 18.16 -1.57 13.68
CA ASN A 246 17.90 -2.93 13.25
C ASN A 246 18.07 -3.07 11.73
N LEU A 247 17.55 -2.12 10.98
CA LEU A 247 17.66 -2.06 9.52
C LEU A 247 19.14 -1.96 9.07
N ILE A 248 19.92 -1.03 9.66
CA ILE A 248 21.33 -0.83 9.32
C ILE A 248 22.17 -2.05 9.73
N SER A 249 21.87 -2.68 10.86
CA SER A 249 22.62 -3.82 11.38
C SER A 249 22.32 -5.12 10.64
N SER A 250 21.14 -5.29 10.07
CA SER A 250 20.70 -6.51 9.40
C SER A 250 21.39 -6.69 8.04
N ALA A 251 22.17 -7.77 7.91
CA ALA A 251 22.77 -8.16 6.63
C ALA A 251 21.69 -8.56 5.61
N ASP A 252 20.64 -9.24 6.06
CA ASP A 252 19.54 -9.70 5.22
C ASP A 252 18.71 -8.52 4.70
N ALA A 253 18.46 -7.52 5.56
CA ALA A 253 17.77 -6.30 5.13
C ALA A 253 18.58 -5.55 4.04
N ARG A 254 19.89 -5.38 4.23
CA ARG A 254 20.75 -4.78 3.20
C ARG A 254 20.78 -5.60 1.91
N ALA A 255 20.80 -6.94 2.04
CA ALA A 255 20.77 -7.85 0.89
C ALA A 255 19.48 -7.79 0.10
N ALA A 256 18.34 -7.50 0.75
CA ALA A 256 17.05 -7.35 0.07
C ALA A 256 17.04 -6.16 -0.91
N PHE A 257 17.73 -5.07 -0.59
CA PHE A 257 17.84 -3.89 -1.46
C PHE A 257 18.87 -4.04 -2.59
N ASP A 258 19.71 -5.07 -2.55
CA ASP A 258 20.81 -5.24 -3.49
C ASP A 258 20.37 -5.96 -4.76
N LEU A 259 20.06 -5.20 -5.81
CA LEU A 259 19.71 -5.72 -7.13
C LEU A 259 20.87 -6.39 -7.87
N SER A 260 22.12 -6.23 -7.43
CA SER A 260 23.25 -6.91 -8.07
C SER A 260 23.24 -8.43 -7.84
N LYS A 261 22.51 -8.89 -6.83
CA LYS A 261 22.27 -10.31 -6.55
C LYS A 261 21.34 -11.00 -7.54
N GLU A 262 20.61 -10.23 -8.34
CA GLU A 262 19.73 -10.78 -9.38
C GLU A 262 20.51 -11.04 -10.65
N SER A 263 20.14 -12.12 -11.36
CA SER A 263 20.76 -12.45 -12.63
C SER A 263 20.54 -11.35 -13.67
N GLY A 264 21.54 -11.13 -14.54
CA GLY A 264 21.42 -10.18 -15.64
C GLY A 264 20.16 -10.42 -16.48
N LYS A 265 19.88 -11.69 -16.82
CA LYS A 265 18.70 -12.11 -17.58
C LYS A 265 17.38 -11.70 -16.90
N LEU A 266 17.28 -11.84 -15.60
CA LEU A 266 16.08 -11.45 -14.87
C LEU A 266 15.93 -9.92 -14.83
N ARG A 267 17.00 -9.21 -14.56
CA ARG A 267 17.01 -7.74 -14.61
C ARG A 267 16.62 -7.21 -15.99
N ASP A 268 17.07 -7.84 -17.07
CA ASP A 268 16.69 -7.47 -18.43
C ASP A 268 15.23 -7.78 -18.72
N ALA A 269 14.68 -8.89 -18.20
CA ALA A 269 13.26 -9.24 -18.32
C ALA A 269 12.33 -8.21 -17.67
N TYR A 270 12.78 -7.58 -16.57
CA TYR A 270 12.07 -6.47 -15.92
C TYR A 270 12.36 -5.12 -16.60
N ARG A 271 13.21 -5.07 -17.61
CA ARG A 271 13.78 -3.86 -18.24
C ARG A 271 14.73 -3.12 -17.29
N ARG A 272 15.74 -2.46 -17.87
CA ARG A 272 16.75 -1.69 -17.14
C ARG A 272 16.34 -0.24 -16.90
N ASP A 273 15.06 0.07 -17.03
CA ASP A 273 14.52 1.38 -16.71
C ASP A 273 14.10 1.47 -15.22
N ARG A 274 13.85 2.69 -14.78
CA ARG A 274 13.45 3.00 -13.40
C ARG A 274 12.24 2.18 -12.94
N PHE A 275 11.20 2.08 -13.77
CA PHE A 275 9.98 1.38 -13.40
C PHE A 275 10.18 -0.12 -13.27
N GLY A 276 10.81 -0.74 -14.27
CA GLY A 276 11.07 -2.18 -14.26
C GLY A 276 11.96 -2.60 -13.08
N GLN A 277 13.04 -1.86 -12.82
CA GLN A 277 13.91 -2.16 -11.67
C GLN A 277 13.23 -1.85 -10.32
N SER A 278 12.31 -0.88 -10.26
CA SER A 278 11.47 -0.65 -9.07
C SER A 278 10.52 -1.82 -8.80
N CYS A 279 9.89 -2.37 -9.83
CA CYS A 279 9.06 -3.58 -9.70
C CYS A 279 9.86 -4.80 -9.25
N LEU A 280 11.07 -4.99 -9.79
CA LEU A 280 11.96 -6.07 -9.36
C LEU A 280 12.38 -5.91 -7.90
N LEU A 281 12.69 -4.69 -7.49
CA LEU A 281 13.04 -4.38 -6.10
C LEU A 281 11.86 -4.62 -5.16
N ALA A 282 10.65 -4.18 -5.53
CA ALA A 282 9.42 -4.43 -4.76
C ALA A 282 9.20 -5.93 -4.53
N ARG A 283 9.38 -6.76 -5.56
CA ARG A 283 9.31 -8.22 -5.45
C ARG A 283 10.30 -8.74 -4.40
N ARG A 284 11.57 -8.34 -4.47
CA ARG A 284 12.61 -8.76 -3.51
C ARG A 284 12.28 -8.38 -2.08
N LEU A 285 11.77 -7.16 -1.88
CA LEU A 285 11.38 -6.67 -0.57
C LEU A 285 10.22 -7.46 0.03
N VAL A 286 9.23 -7.82 -0.78
CA VAL A 286 8.11 -8.68 -0.36
C VAL A 286 8.60 -10.09 -0.03
N GLU A 287 9.51 -10.66 -0.83
CA GLU A 287 10.16 -11.95 -0.55
C GLU A 287 10.96 -11.91 0.76
N ALA A 288 11.52 -10.75 1.12
CA ALA A 288 12.22 -10.51 2.38
C ALA A 288 11.30 -10.15 3.57
N GLY A 289 9.98 -10.18 3.38
CA GLY A 289 8.99 -10.04 4.46
C GLY A 289 8.34 -8.67 4.60
N VAL A 290 8.58 -7.74 3.68
CA VAL A 290 7.86 -6.44 3.67
C VAL A 290 6.37 -6.67 3.41
N ARG A 291 5.52 -6.03 4.19
CA ARG A 291 4.07 -6.24 4.14
C ARG A 291 3.40 -5.43 3.04
N PHE A 292 3.82 -4.21 2.85
CA PHE A 292 3.26 -3.34 1.83
C PHE A 292 4.36 -2.56 1.10
N THR A 293 4.31 -2.58 -0.22
CA THR A 293 5.26 -1.81 -1.04
C THR A 293 4.49 -1.05 -2.09
N THR A 294 4.77 0.25 -2.23
CA THR A 294 4.26 1.04 -3.36
C THR A 294 5.35 1.22 -4.40
N VAL A 295 4.99 1.08 -5.66
CA VAL A 295 5.83 1.41 -6.82
C VAL A 295 5.15 2.51 -7.60
N ASP A 296 5.78 3.68 -7.67
CA ASP A 296 5.30 4.81 -8.44
C ASP A 296 5.96 4.84 -9.82
N LEU A 297 5.14 4.81 -10.87
CA LEU A 297 5.63 4.95 -12.25
C LEU A 297 6.27 6.33 -12.47
N GLY A 298 5.82 7.32 -11.70
CA GLY A 298 6.14 8.73 -11.92
C GLY A 298 5.33 9.29 -13.08
N GLY A 299 4.88 10.53 -12.97
CA GLY A 299 4.27 11.30 -14.06
C GLY A 299 5.33 12.11 -14.76
#